data_2b57bea72bf99456c4ff95bfa3149852
#
_entry.id   2b57bea72bf99456c4ff95bfa3149852
#
_cell.length_a   1.000
_cell.length_b   1.000
_cell.length_c   1.000
_cell.angle_alpha   90.00
_cell.angle_beta   90.00
_cell.angle_gamma   90.00
#
_symmetry.space_group_name_H-M   'P 1'
#
loop_
_entity.id
_entity.type
_entity.pdbx_description
1 polymer ?
#
loop_
_entity_poly.entity_id
_entity_poly.type
_entity_poly.pdbx_seq_one_letter_code
_entity_poly.pdbx_strand_id
1 'polypeptide(L)'
;ASYLNEVSKNEISEEAADKIKAMYKIIGEMESLGDSGESIGRILKRKIAHNKVFDKSILDRLNKMMDMVQKGYDVMIENLRNENLSDISNAENAEYHINECRNHLREEHIVNLENNSYNYLTGVYYMDVLAELEKLGDFMINISQAAAFRK
;
A
#
# COMPACT_ATOMS: atom_id res chain seq x y z
N ALA A 1 4.99 -2.05 20.74
CA ALA A 1 3.72 -2.41 21.39
C ALA A 1 3.83 -2.56 22.91
N SER A 2 4.88 -3.22 23.47
CA SER A 2 5.05 -3.41 24.93
C SER A 2 5.14 -2.09 25.71
N TYR A 3 5.87 -1.12 25.18
CA TYR A 3 5.99 0.22 25.80
C TYR A 3 4.63 0.92 25.90
N LEU A 4 3.83 0.87 24.83
CA LEU A 4 2.48 1.47 24.82
C LEU A 4 1.55 0.76 25.81
N ASN A 5 1.68 -0.56 26.00
CA ASN A 5 0.94 -1.30 27.00
C ASN A 5 1.29 -0.89 28.43
N GLU A 6 2.57 -0.61 28.71
CA GLU A 6 2.98 -0.13 30.04
C GLU A 6 2.44 1.27 30.33
N VAL A 7 2.50 2.17 29.36
CA VAL A 7 1.94 3.53 29.47
C VAL A 7 0.45 3.48 29.70
N SER A 8 -0.29 2.61 29.04
CA SER A 8 -1.75 2.50 29.16
C SER A 8 -2.24 1.91 30.48
N LYS A 9 -1.39 1.32 31.31
CA LYS A 9 -1.74 0.80 32.66
C LYS A 9 -1.87 1.92 33.70
N ASN A 10 -1.37 3.11 33.45
CA ASN A 10 -1.51 4.26 34.35
C ASN A 10 -2.82 5.00 34.05
N GLU A 11 -3.30 5.79 35.02
CA GLU A 11 -4.39 6.72 34.75
C GLU A 11 -3.93 7.75 33.71
N ILE A 12 -4.58 7.72 32.54
CA ILE A 12 -4.32 8.60 31.42
C ILE A 12 -5.58 9.40 31.06
N SER A 13 -5.40 10.62 30.54
CA SER A 13 -6.50 11.42 30.02
C SER A 13 -7.12 10.74 28.79
N GLU A 14 -8.37 11.08 28.49
CA GLU A 14 -9.05 10.61 27.27
C GLU A 14 -8.25 10.96 26.00
N GLU A 15 -7.69 12.18 25.97
CA GLU A 15 -6.82 12.64 24.87
C GLU A 15 -5.57 11.74 24.72
N ALA A 16 -4.91 11.41 25.82
CA ALA A 16 -3.75 10.51 25.80
C ALA A 16 -4.14 9.08 25.34
N ALA A 17 -5.32 8.60 25.75
CA ALA A 17 -5.85 7.31 25.30
C ALA A 17 -6.09 7.31 23.79
N ASP A 18 -6.64 8.37 23.21
CA ASP A 18 -6.87 8.50 21.77
C ASP A 18 -5.55 8.53 20.99
N LYS A 19 -4.54 9.24 21.49
CA LYS A 19 -3.19 9.25 20.91
C LYS A 19 -2.55 7.86 20.89
N ILE A 20 -2.65 7.12 21.99
CA ILE A 20 -2.15 5.75 22.09
C ILE A 20 -2.86 4.85 21.09
N LYS A 21 -4.18 4.97 20.97
CA LYS A 21 -4.99 4.21 20.01
C LYS A 21 -4.57 4.48 18.56
N ALA A 22 -4.34 5.75 18.22
CA ALA A 22 -3.83 6.14 16.90
C ALA A 22 -2.45 5.54 16.63
N MET A 23 -1.56 5.53 17.61
CA MET A 23 -0.23 4.92 17.48
C MET A 23 -0.28 3.41 17.25
N TYR A 24 -1.17 2.68 17.96
CA TYR A 24 -1.42 1.26 17.71
C TYR A 24 -1.93 1.02 16.29
N LYS A 25 -2.83 1.85 15.81
CA LYS A 25 -3.35 1.77 14.44
C LYS A 25 -2.23 1.95 13.42
N ILE A 26 -1.37 2.94 13.61
CA ILE A 26 -0.22 3.20 12.73
C ILE A 26 0.72 2.00 12.69
N ILE A 27 1.07 1.44 13.85
CA ILE A 27 1.94 0.27 13.94
C ILE A 27 1.34 -0.92 13.18
N GLY A 28 0.07 -1.22 13.39
CA GLY A 28 -0.62 -2.32 12.70
C GLY A 28 -0.65 -2.15 11.19
N GLU A 29 -0.90 -0.95 10.70
CA GLU A 29 -0.89 -0.67 9.26
C GLU A 29 0.53 -0.75 8.68
N MET A 30 1.56 -0.34 9.42
CA MET A 30 2.96 -0.50 9.01
C MET A 30 3.39 -1.97 8.93
N GLU A 31 2.94 -2.80 9.85
CA GLU A 31 3.13 -4.26 9.78
C GLU A 31 2.48 -4.83 8.51
N SER A 32 1.29 -4.37 8.17
CA SER A 32 0.58 -4.77 6.95
C SER A 32 1.32 -4.33 5.67
N LEU A 33 1.93 -3.14 5.67
CA LEU A 33 2.81 -2.70 4.57
C LEU A 33 3.97 -3.68 4.36
N GLY A 34 4.64 -4.08 5.44
CA GLY A 34 5.74 -5.04 5.40
C GLY A 34 5.28 -6.40 4.86
N ASP A 35 4.14 -6.89 5.32
CA ASP A 35 3.55 -8.17 4.89
C ASP A 35 3.22 -8.16 3.39
N SER A 36 2.67 -7.07 2.86
CA SER A 36 2.41 -6.92 1.43
C SER A 36 3.69 -6.90 0.60
N GLY A 37 4.75 -6.25 1.08
CA GLY A 37 6.06 -6.28 0.44
C GLY A 37 6.64 -7.68 0.37
N GLU A 38 6.55 -8.44 1.45
CA GLU A 38 6.95 -9.85 1.50
C GLU A 38 6.11 -10.71 0.54
N SER A 39 4.81 -10.47 0.45
CA SER A 39 3.91 -11.17 -0.48
C SER A 39 4.31 -10.94 -1.94
N ILE A 40 4.70 -9.73 -2.31
CA ILE A 40 5.23 -9.44 -3.66
C ILE A 40 6.48 -10.28 -3.93
N GLY A 41 7.40 -10.36 -2.98
CA GLY A 41 8.60 -11.18 -3.10
C GLY A 41 8.26 -12.67 -3.33
N ARG A 42 7.28 -13.21 -2.61
CA ARG A 42 6.82 -14.59 -2.80
C ARG A 42 6.18 -14.84 -4.16
N ILE A 43 5.39 -13.89 -4.66
CA ILE A 43 4.78 -13.95 -6.00
C ILE A 43 5.88 -14.00 -7.06
N LEU A 44 6.88 -13.13 -6.98
CA LEU A 44 7.99 -13.09 -7.93
C LEU A 44 8.83 -14.37 -7.90
N LYS A 45 9.06 -14.95 -6.72
CA LYS A 45 9.73 -16.26 -6.60
C LYS A 45 8.95 -17.37 -7.30
N ARG A 46 7.64 -17.43 -7.10
CA ARG A 46 6.79 -18.44 -7.78
C ARG A 46 6.79 -18.25 -9.29
N LYS A 47 6.74 -17.00 -9.75
CA LYS A 47 6.83 -16.66 -11.17
C LYS A 47 8.12 -17.22 -11.79
N ILE A 48 9.26 -17.00 -11.13
CA ILE A 48 10.56 -17.51 -11.58
C ILE A 48 10.58 -19.05 -11.56
N ALA A 49 10.07 -19.68 -10.49
CA ALA A 49 10.03 -21.14 -10.37
C ALA A 49 9.20 -21.82 -11.48
N HIS A 50 8.18 -21.14 -12.00
CA HIS A 50 7.36 -21.61 -13.12
C HIS A 50 7.86 -21.12 -14.49
N ASN A 51 9.08 -20.58 -14.56
CA ASN A 51 9.71 -20.10 -15.79
C ASN A 51 8.87 -19.05 -16.54
N LYS A 52 8.13 -18.21 -15.81
CA LYS A 52 7.38 -17.09 -16.38
C LYS A 52 8.21 -15.82 -16.30
N VAL A 53 8.12 -15.01 -17.35
CA VAL A 53 8.86 -13.76 -17.48
C VAL A 53 7.87 -12.63 -17.76
N PHE A 54 8.00 -11.53 -17.04
CA PHE A 54 7.32 -10.30 -17.40
C PHE A 54 8.07 -9.63 -18.56
N ASP A 55 7.39 -9.45 -19.67
CA ASP A 55 7.96 -8.71 -20.80
C ASP A 55 8.10 -7.21 -20.46
N LYS A 56 8.73 -6.46 -21.37
CA LYS A 56 8.95 -5.02 -21.18
C LYS A 56 7.61 -4.29 -20.96
N SER A 57 6.57 -4.67 -21.64
CA SER A 57 5.24 -4.05 -21.57
C SER A 57 4.64 -4.21 -20.16
N ILE A 58 4.69 -5.42 -19.56
CA ILE A 58 4.24 -5.67 -18.19
C ILE A 58 5.12 -4.91 -17.20
N LEU A 59 6.44 -4.95 -17.37
CA LEU A 59 7.37 -4.23 -16.49
C LEU A 59 7.13 -2.72 -16.50
N ASP A 60 6.90 -2.13 -17.67
CA ASP A 60 6.59 -0.69 -17.80
C ASP A 60 5.29 -0.33 -17.05
N ARG A 61 4.27 -1.18 -17.15
CA ARG A 61 3.00 -0.98 -16.41
C ARG A 61 3.18 -1.11 -14.91
N LEU A 62 3.89 -2.13 -14.44
CA LEU A 62 4.19 -2.30 -13.02
C LEU A 62 5.04 -1.15 -12.48
N ASN A 63 6.03 -0.68 -13.23
CA ASN A 63 6.84 0.48 -12.85
C ASN A 63 5.99 1.75 -12.73
N LYS A 64 5.03 1.96 -13.63
CA LYS A 64 4.08 3.07 -13.54
C LYS A 64 3.26 3.01 -12.24
N MET A 65 2.77 1.83 -11.88
CA MET A 65 2.04 1.62 -10.63
C MET A 65 2.95 1.83 -9.42
N MET A 66 4.18 1.33 -9.46
CA MET A 66 5.16 1.52 -8.39
C MET A 66 5.51 3.00 -8.19
N ASP A 67 5.60 3.80 -9.25
CA ASP A 67 5.83 5.25 -9.15
C ASP A 67 4.68 5.94 -8.41
N MET A 68 3.43 5.55 -8.66
CA MET A 68 2.28 6.05 -7.94
C MET A 68 2.32 5.66 -6.45
N VAL A 69 2.69 4.41 -6.16
CA VAL A 69 2.85 3.90 -4.78
C VAL A 69 3.98 4.65 -4.06
N GLN A 70 5.11 4.91 -4.73
CA GLN A 70 6.22 5.68 -4.16
C GLN A 70 5.78 7.11 -3.79
N LYS A 71 5.02 7.78 -4.64
CA LYS A 71 4.46 9.10 -4.34
C LYS A 71 3.54 9.06 -3.12
N GLY A 72 2.71 8.03 -3.04
CA GLY A 72 1.84 7.81 -1.87
C GLY A 72 2.65 7.59 -0.58
N TYR A 73 3.75 6.85 -0.66
CA TYR A 73 4.65 6.64 0.46
C TYR A 73 5.29 7.96 0.93
N ASP A 74 5.77 8.78 0.01
CA ASP A 74 6.37 10.07 0.33
C ASP A 74 5.36 11.00 1.03
N VAL A 75 4.12 11.03 0.56
CA VAL A 75 3.01 11.75 1.20
C VAL A 75 2.72 11.22 2.61
N MET A 76 2.69 9.91 2.79
CA MET A 76 2.52 9.29 4.11
C MET A 76 3.62 9.72 5.10
N ILE A 77 4.87 9.70 4.66
CA ILE A 77 6.01 10.13 5.50
C ILE A 77 5.90 11.61 5.86
N GLU A 78 5.53 12.47 4.91
CA GLU A 78 5.27 13.88 5.16
C GLU A 78 4.18 14.07 6.22
N ASN A 79 3.06 13.35 6.10
CA ASN A 79 1.97 13.39 7.05
C ASN A 79 2.37 12.89 8.44
N LEU A 80 3.17 11.83 8.52
CA LEU A 80 3.69 11.32 9.81
C LEU A 80 4.59 12.34 10.53
N ARG A 81 5.35 13.13 9.77
CA ARG A 81 6.25 14.17 10.33
C ARG A 81 5.52 15.43 10.74
N ASN A 82 4.30 15.63 10.26
CA ASN A 82 3.52 16.82 10.57
C ASN A 82 2.77 16.65 11.89
N GLU A 83 3.29 17.23 12.96
CA GLU A 83 2.67 17.19 14.30
C GLU A 83 1.31 17.92 14.35
N ASN A 84 1.03 18.79 13.41
CA ASN A 84 -0.21 19.56 13.30
C ASN A 84 -1.10 19.11 12.14
N LEU A 85 -0.98 17.84 11.72
CA LEU A 85 -1.74 17.30 10.62
C LEU A 85 -3.25 17.36 10.88
N SER A 86 -3.98 18.03 10.01
CA SER A 86 -5.45 18.14 10.06
C SER A 86 -6.11 17.84 8.72
N ASP A 87 -5.40 18.09 7.64
CA ASP A 87 -5.85 17.86 6.26
C ASP A 87 -5.02 16.76 5.64
N ILE A 88 -5.68 15.70 5.19
CA ILE A 88 -5.08 14.55 4.52
C ILE A 88 -5.50 14.46 3.05
N SER A 89 -5.95 15.55 2.44
CA SER A 89 -6.33 15.58 1.02
C SER A 89 -5.20 15.14 0.09
N ASN A 90 -3.94 15.37 0.47
CA ASN A 90 -2.77 14.86 -0.23
C ASN A 90 -2.72 13.32 -0.26
N ALA A 91 -3.04 12.66 0.85
CA ALA A 91 -3.10 11.20 0.94
C ALA A 91 -4.30 10.63 0.18
N GLU A 92 -5.45 11.26 0.29
CA GLU A 92 -6.66 10.90 -0.46
C GLU A 92 -6.44 10.99 -1.96
N ASN A 93 -5.77 12.04 -2.41
CA ASN A 93 -5.43 12.22 -3.82
C ASN A 93 -4.43 11.18 -4.30
N ALA A 94 -3.43 10.84 -3.49
CA ALA A 94 -2.46 9.79 -3.82
C ALA A 94 -3.15 8.41 -3.94
N GLU A 95 -4.05 8.07 -3.02
CA GLU A 95 -4.84 6.83 -3.10
C GLU A 95 -5.74 6.80 -4.32
N TYR A 96 -6.40 7.90 -4.63
CA TYR A 96 -7.24 8.03 -5.82
C TYR A 96 -6.43 7.69 -7.09
N HIS A 97 -5.25 8.24 -7.24
CA HIS A 97 -4.40 7.97 -8.41
C HIS A 97 -3.91 6.52 -8.48
N ILE A 98 -3.60 5.90 -7.32
CA ILE A 98 -3.24 4.48 -7.26
C ILE A 98 -4.42 3.63 -7.72
N ASN A 99 -5.63 3.90 -7.25
CA ASN A 99 -6.84 3.17 -7.61
C ASN A 99 -7.19 3.33 -9.10
N GLU A 100 -7.07 4.54 -9.64
CA GLU A 100 -7.29 4.81 -11.06
C GLU A 100 -6.27 4.06 -11.93
N CYS A 101 -5.01 4.09 -11.57
CA CYS A 101 -3.96 3.35 -12.27
C CYS A 101 -4.25 1.85 -12.27
N ARG A 102 -4.60 1.27 -11.11
CA ARG A 102 -4.99 -0.13 -11.00
C ARG A 102 -6.16 -0.48 -11.91
N ASN A 103 -7.23 0.32 -11.89
CA ASN A 103 -8.41 0.07 -12.71
C ASN A 103 -8.06 0.04 -14.20
N HIS A 104 -7.29 1.03 -14.65
CA HIS A 104 -6.83 1.12 -16.03
C HIS A 104 -5.98 -0.10 -16.43
N LEU A 105 -5.04 -0.51 -15.58
CA LEU A 105 -4.18 -1.67 -15.85
C LEU A 105 -4.96 -2.99 -15.85
N ARG A 106 -6.00 -3.12 -15.04
CA ARG A 106 -6.91 -4.28 -15.05
C ARG A 106 -7.71 -4.36 -16.35
N GLU A 107 -8.23 -3.23 -16.83
CA GLU A 107 -8.96 -3.16 -18.09
C GLU A 107 -8.07 -3.53 -19.28
N GLU A 108 -6.85 -3.00 -19.32
CA GLU A 108 -5.84 -3.37 -20.33
C GLU A 108 -5.50 -4.87 -20.25
N HIS A 109 -5.41 -5.44 -19.04
CA HIS A 109 -5.13 -6.85 -18.85
C HIS A 109 -6.21 -7.74 -19.50
N ILE A 110 -7.48 -7.41 -19.34
CA ILE A 110 -8.58 -8.15 -19.97
C ILE A 110 -8.42 -8.15 -21.49
N VAL A 111 -8.18 -6.99 -22.09
CA VAL A 111 -7.95 -6.86 -23.54
C VAL A 111 -6.72 -7.68 -23.99
N ASN A 112 -5.65 -7.62 -23.24
CA ASN A 112 -4.42 -8.36 -23.53
C ASN A 112 -4.60 -9.88 -23.45
N LEU A 113 -5.43 -10.38 -22.53
CA LEU A 113 -5.79 -11.79 -22.46
C LEU A 113 -6.63 -12.23 -23.68
N GLU A 114 -7.61 -11.42 -24.06
CA GLU A 114 -8.45 -11.68 -25.27
C GLU A 114 -7.61 -11.73 -26.54
N ASN A 115 -6.57 -10.89 -26.61
CA ASN A 115 -5.67 -10.83 -27.75
C ASN A 115 -4.49 -11.81 -27.67
N ASN A 116 -4.42 -12.65 -26.64
CA ASN A 116 -3.30 -13.57 -26.38
C ASN A 116 -1.93 -12.88 -26.36
N SER A 117 -1.87 -11.64 -25.84
CA SER A 117 -0.64 -10.85 -25.78
C SER A 117 0.42 -11.43 -24.85
N TYR A 118 0.03 -12.26 -23.89
CA TYR A 118 0.89 -13.03 -23.00
C TYR A 118 0.19 -14.28 -22.46
N ASN A 119 0.97 -15.18 -21.87
CA ASN A 119 0.49 -16.43 -21.27
C ASN A 119 -0.45 -16.11 -20.08
N TYR A 120 -1.52 -16.92 -19.94
CA TYR A 120 -2.50 -16.77 -18.86
C TYR A 120 -1.85 -16.74 -17.47
N LEU A 121 -0.92 -17.68 -17.19
CA LEU A 121 -0.26 -17.76 -15.90
C LEU A 121 0.63 -16.54 -15.64
N THR A 122 1.31 -16.02 -16.66
CA THR A 122 2.03 -14.75 -16.59
C THR A 122 1.09 -13.61 -16.17
N GLY A 123 -0.10 -13.56 -16.75
CA GLY A 123 -1.14 -12.60 -16.40
C GLY A 123 -1.62 -12.74 -14.96
N VAL A 124 -1.72 -13.96 -14.43
CA VAL A 124 -2.07 -14.21 -13.02
C VAL A 124 -1.01 -13.61 -12.08
N TYR A 125 0.27 -13.85 -12.33
CA TYR A 125 1.33 -13.25 -11.51
C TYR A 125 1.36 -11.73 -11.61
N TYR A 126 1.12 -11.19 -12.80
CA TYR A 126 1.01 -9.74 -12.99
C TYR A 126 -0.12 -9.15 -12.15
N MET A 127 -1.32 -9.74 -12.21
CA MET A 127 -2.46 -9.27 -11.44
C MET A 127 -2.27 -9.45 -9.93
N ASP A 128 -1.60 -10.49 -9.50
CA ASP A 128 -1.30 -10.70 -8.09
C ASP A 128 -0.34 -9.62 -7.55
N VAL A 129 0.70 -9.26 -8.30
CA VAL A 129 1.58 -8.14 -7.94
C VAL A 129 0.81 -6.81 -7.91
N LEU A 130 -0.02 -6.57 -8.91
CA LEU A 130 -0.83 -5.35 -8.98
C LEU A 130 -1.77 -5.21 -7.77
N ALA A 131 -2.39 -6.31 -7.35
CA ALA A 131 -3.26 -6.33 -6.18
C ALA A 131 -2.51 -6.01 -4.87
N GLU A 132 -1.29 -6.53 -4.71
CA GLU A 132 -0.46 -6.20 -3.55
C GLU A 132 0.01 -4.74 -3.55
N LEU A 133 0.35 -4.19 -4.72
CA LEU A 133 0.70 -2.76 -4.85
C LEU A 133 -0.48 -1.85 -4.46
N GLU A 134 -1.70 -2.24 -4.83
CA GLU A 134 -2.91 -1.52 -4.41
C GLU A 134 -3.08 -1.53 -2.89
N LYS A 135 -2.90 -2.69 -2.26
CA LYS A 135 -2.97 -2.81 -0.79
C LYS A 135 -2.00 -1.87 -0.08
N LEU A 136 -0.79 -1.67 -0.62
CA LEU A 136 0.15 -0.70 -0.08
C LEU A 136 -0.48 0.70 -0.03
N GLY A 137 -1.20 1.10 -1.08
CA GLY A 137 -1.93 2.37 -1.11
C GLY A 137 -2.99 2.48 -0.01
N ASP A 138 -3.76 1.42 0.21
CA ASP A 138 -4.79 1.37 1.25
C ASP A 138 -4.19 1.52 2.65
N PHE A 139 -3.08 0.84 2.94
CA PHE A 139 -2.39 0.96 4.23
C PHE A 139 -1.81 2.36 4.44
N MET A 140 -1.26 2.97 3.39
CA MET A 140 -0.68 4.31 3.46
C MET A 140 -1.71 5.39 3.79
N ILE A 141 -2.91 5.35 3.21
CA ILE A 141 -3.96 6.30 3.57
C ILE A 141 -4.45 6.07 5.00
N ASN A 142 -4.59 4.81 5.42
CA ASN A 142 -4.99 4.48 6.78
C ASN A 142 -3.99 5.05 7.82
N ILE A 143 -2.70 5.01 7.52
CA ILE A 143 -1.65 5.60 8.34
C ILE A 143 -1.81 7.13 8.42
N SER A 144 -2.04 7.81 7.31
CA SER A 144 -2.28 9.26 7.29
C SER A 144 -3.53 9.65 8.08
N GLN A 145 -4.62 8.88 7.95
CA GLN A 145 -5.85 9.08 8.73
C GLN A 145 -5.57 8.95 10.23
N ALA A 146 -4.88 7.88 10.64
CA ALA A 146 -4.53 7.68 12.04
C ALA A 146 -3.60 8.79 12.57
N ALA A 147 -2.65 9.26 11.75
CA ALA A 147 -1.76 10.36 12.10
C ALA A 147 -2.52 11.68 12.34
N ALA A 148 -3.59 11.95 11.58
CA ALA A 148 -4.44 13.12 11.78
C ALA A 148 -5.20 13.10 13.12
N PHE A 149 -5.50 11.90 13.65
CA PHE A 149 -6.21 11.72 14.93
C PHE A 149 -5.31 11.70 16.17
N ARG A 150 -3.99 11.71 16.02
CA ARG A 150 -3.05 11.68 17.16
C ARG A 150 -2.84 13.03 17.86
N LYS A 151 -3.52 14.05 17.47
CA LYS A 151 -3.40 15.42 18.00
C LYS A 151 -3.82 15.59 19.44
#